data_d0f9880fb901a5980f0746056f23e287
#
_entry.id   d0f9880fb901a5980f0746056f23e287
#
_cell.length_a   1.000
_cell.length_b   1.000
_cell.length_c   1.000
_cell.angle_alpha   90.00
_cell.angle_beta   90.00
_cell.angle_gamma   90.00
#
_symmetry.space_group_name_H-M   'P 1'
#
loop_
_entity.id
_entity.type
_entity.pdbx_description
1 polymer ?
#
loop_
_entity_poly.entity_id
_entity_poly.type
_entity_poly.pdbx_seq_one_letter_code
_entity_poly.pdbx_strand_id
1 'polypeptide(L)'
;MRLRGWQIIAFLLVMCWCVPASYAQKHTMNQLEVNHTTDFELDGKGSHSAWEQASWNQLNTLKDAGPVYHTRTKVLYSDTGIYFLFYCQDSNITSTLKEDFADLYNEDVVEVFLWTDEQHPIYFEYEVSPHNYELPIIIPNFGGKFFGWRPWHYEGERRTRHETHIEYLGDQVKSWTAEFFIPYKLLNPLKNVPPTEGTIWRANMYRIDYDGEEPVWWAWNPVKRNFHDYQLFGKFLFK
;
A
#
# COMPACT_ATOMS: atom_id res chain seq x y z
N MET A 1 -56.74 30.90 66.77
CA MET A 1 -55.33 30.88 66.42
C MET A 1 -55.16 29.94 65.21
N ARG A 2 -55.01 30.45 63.98
CA ARG A 2 -54.97 29.67 62.76
C ARG A 2 -53.53 29.52 62.30
N LEU A 3 -53.03 28.30 62.25
CA LEU A 3 -51.74 27.95 61.70
C LEU A 3 -51.85 27.79 60.17
N ARG A 4 -51.07 28.58 59.40
CA ARG A 4 -50.98 28.49 57.96
C ARG A 4 -49.91 27.47 57.59
N GLY A 5 -50.30 26.41 56.88
CA GLY A 5 -49.35 25.44 56.31
C GLY A 5 -48.65 26.02 55.08
N TRP A 6 -47.34 25.89 55.03
CA TRP A 6 -46.52 26.19 53.83
C TRP A 6 -46.38 24.91 53.02
N GLN A 7 -46.84 24.95 51.74
CA GLN A 7 -46.57 23.89 50.79
C GLN A 7 -45.26 24.21 50.10
N ILE A 8 -44.27 23.31 50.23
CA ILE A 8 -43.00 23.34 49.52
C ILE A 8 -43.21 22.57 48.21
N ILE A 9 -43.22 23.28 47.06
CA ILE A 9 -43.23 22.68 45.73
C ILE A 9 -41.77 22.38 45.35
N ALA A 10 -41.41 21.10 45.35
CA ALA A 10 -40.10 20.65 44.86
C ALA A 10 -40.13 20.58 43.33
N PHE A 11 -39.37 21.45 42.66
CA PHE A 11 -39.12 21.37 41.22
C PHE A 11 -38.05 20.32 40.95
N LEU A 12 -38.41 19.18 40.35
CA LEU A 12 -37.49 18.18 39.84
C LEU A 12 -36.97 18.68 38.48
N LEU A 13 -35.70 19.17 38.46
CA LEU A 13 -34.98 19.47 37.24
C LEU A 13 -34.46 18.14 36.63
N VAL A 14 -35.13 17.66 35.57
CA VAL A 14 -34.65 16.54 34.78
C VAL A 14 -33.57 17.07 33.86
N MET A 15 -32.29 16.87 34.27
CA MET A 15 -31.15 17.08 33.36
C MET A 15 -31.12 15.99 32.34
N CYS A 16 -31.56 16.31 31.12
CA CYS A 16 -31.40 15.46 29.94
C CYS A 16 -29.93 15.51 29.51
N TRP A 17 -29.15 14.50 29.85
CA TRP A 17 -27.79 14.34 29.34
C TRP A 17 -27.88 13.89 27.88
N CYS A 18 -27.75 14.84 26.96
CA CYS A 18 -27.44 14.53 25.58
C CYS A 18 -26.02 13.97 25.48
N VAL A 19 -25.86 12.66 25.46
CA VAL A 19 -24.61 12.01 25.09
C VAL A 19 -24.41 12.25 23.59
N PRO A 20 -23.37 12.97 23.14
CA PRO A 20 -23.12 13.09 21.72
C PRO A 20 -22.83 11.68 21.18
N ALA A 21 -23.64 11.23 20.24
CA ALA A 21 -23.35 10.03 19.49
C ALA A 21 -22.05 10.28 18.72
N SER A 22 -20.96 9.72 19.22
CA SER A 22 -19.68 9.70 18.51
C SER A 22 -19.89 8.86 17.24
N TYR A 23 -20.11 9.51 16.10
CA TYR A 23 -20.06 8.86 14.82
C TYR A 23 -18.64 8.39 14.60
N ALA A 24 -18.36 7.14 14.94
CA ALA A 24 -17.15 6.47 14.51
C ALA A 24 -17.17 6.48 12.97
N GLN A 25 -16.34 7.31 12.37
CA GLN A 25 -16.16 7.38 10.94
C GLN A 25 -15.75 5.99 10.46
N LYS A 26 -16.66 5.29 9.79
CA LYS A 26 -16.45 3.94 9.28
C LYS A 26 -15.35 4.05 8.22
N HIS A 27 -14.14 3.66 8.56
CA HIS A 27 -13.01 3.63 7.63
C HIS A 27 -13.37 2.60 6.55
N THR A 28 -13.84 3.07 5.40
CA THR A 28 -14.07 2.19 4.24
C THR A 28 -12.72 1.82 3.67
N MET A 29 -12.37 0.54 3.77
CA MET A 29 -11.18 0.00 3.12
C MET A 29 -11.38 0.04 1.60
N ASN A 30 -10.36 0.51 0.87
CA ASN A 30 -10.35 0.43 -0.58
C ASN A 30 -10.40 -1.03 -1.03
N GLN A 31 -11.12 -1.29 -2.11
CA GLN A 31 -11.11 -2.57 -2.79
C GLN A 31 -10.74 -2.36 -4.25
N LEU A 32 -9.81 -3.15 -4.73
CA LEU A 32 -9.36 -3.18 -6.11
C LEU A 32 -9.74 -4.53 -6.73
N GLU A 33 -10.41 -4.49 -7.86
CA GLU A 33 -10.59 -5.66 -8.72
C GLU A 33 -9.32 -5.87 -9.54
N VAL A 34 -8.66 -7.01 -9.35
CA VAL A 34 -7.43 -7.38 -10.06
C VAL A 34 -7.83 -8.32 -11.19
N ASN A 35 -7.66 -7.87 -12.42
CA ASN A 35 -8.05 -8.62 -13.60
C ASN A 35 -6.97 -9.64 -14.01
N HIS A 36 -7.40 -10.79 -14.51
CA HIS A 36 -6.51 -11.82 -15.05
C HIS A 36 -5.96 -11.39 -16.41
N THR A 37 -4.71 -11.78 -16.68
CA THR A 37 -4.03 -11.60 -17.96
C THR A 37 -3.14 -12.81 -18.28
N THR A 38 -2.65 -12.93 -19.49
CA THR A 38 -1.55 -13.82 -19.83
C THR A 38 -0.22 -13.20 -19.43
N ASP A 39 0.81 -14.02 -19.23
CA ASP A 39 2.16 -13.50 -18.95
C ASP A 39 2.67 -12.63 -20.09
N PHE A 40 3.40 -11.56 -19.75
CA PHE A 40 4.00 -10.63 -20.69
C PHE A 40 5.36 -10.10 -20.18
N GLU A 41 6.13 -9.51 -21.09
CA GLU A 41 7.43 -8.92 -20.78
C GLU A 41 7.27 -7.49 -20.28
N LEU A 42 8.16 -7.11 -19.37
CA LEU A 42 8.23 -5.78 -18.78
C LEU A 42 9.20 -4.90 -19.58
N ASP A 43 8.90 -3.61 -19.67
CA ASP A 43 9.78 -2.62 -20.30
C ASP A 43 10.10 -1.42 -19.42
N GLY A 44 9.61 -1.44 -18.19
CA GLY A 44 9.73 -0.35 -17.21
C GLY A 44 8.88 0.88 -17.53
N LYS A 45 8.20 0.93 -18.67
CA LYS A 45 7.39 2.07 -19.12
C LYS A 45 5.89 1.80 -19.03
N GLY A 46 5.52 0.53 -18.83
CA GLY A 46 4.12 0.12 -18.86
C GLY A 46 3.49 0.23 -20.25
N SER A 47 4.27 0.02 -21.31
CA SER A 47 3.79 0.17 -22.69
C SER A 47 3.05 -1.06 -23.20
N HIS A 48 3.15 -2.21 -22.52
CA HIS A 48 2.48 -3.43 -22.96
C HIS A 48 0.96 -3.29 -22.91
N SER A 49 0.27 -3.74 -23.96
CA SER A 49 -1.19 -3.60 -24.12
C SER A 49 -2.02 -4.30 -23.01
N ALA A 50 -1.46 -5.30 -22.33
CA ALA A 50 -2.12 -5.92 -21.18
C ALA A 50 -2.56 -4.88 -20.13
N TRP A 51 -1.80 -3.81 -19.93
CA TRP A 51 -2.12 -2.75 -19.00
C TRP A 51 -3.41 -1.96 -19.30
N GLU A 52 -3.96 -2.07 -20.51
CA GLU A 52 -5.27 -1.52 -20.86
C GLU A 52 -6.41 -2.20 -20.10
N GLN A 53 -6.20 -3.43 -19.60
CA GLN A 53 -7.17 -4.19 -18.82
C GLN A 53 -7.24 -3.75 -17.35
N ALA A 54 -6.30 -2.93 -16.88
CA ALA A 54 -6.27 -2.42 -15.51
C ALA A 54 -6.52 -0.90 -15.47
N SER A 55 -7.34 -0.47 -14.52
CA SER A 55 -7.55 0.95 -14.23
C SER A 55 -6.42 1.50 -13.36
N TRP A 56 -6.11 2.79 -13.52
CA TRP A 56 -5.21 3.48 -12.62
C TRP A 56 -5.86 3.70 -11.24
N ASN A 57 -5.11 3.39 -10.20
CA ASN A 57 -5.46 3.61 -8.81
C ASN A 57 -4.54 4.68 -8.23
N GLN A 58 -5.12 5.76 -7.71
CA GLN A 58 -4.37 6.87 -7.12
C GLN A 58 -3.84 6.48 -5.74
N LEU A 59 -2.58 6.81 -5.46
CA LEU A 59 -2.04 6.87 -4.12
C LEU A 59 -2.15 8.32 -3.61
N ASN A 60 -2.50 8.47 -2.33
CA ASN A 60 -2.66 9.77 -1.71
C ASN A 60 -1.62 9.97 -0.61
N THR A 61 -1.17 11.20 -0.42
CA THR A 61 -0.25 11.55 0.66
C THR A 61 -0.86 11.24 2.03
N LEU A 62 -0.04 10.74 2.94
CA LEU A 62 -0.46 10.46 4.32
C LEU A 62 -0.41 11.70 5.22
N LYS A 63 0.33 12.72 4.82
CA LYS A 63 0.46 14.01 5.50
C LYS A 63 0.51 15.12 4.45
N ASP A 64 -0.01 16.27 4.80
CA ASP A 64 0.10 17.50 3.99
C ASP A 64 1.51 18.11 4.19
N ALA A 65 2.53 17.44 3.67
CA ALA A 65 3.91 17.89 3.76
C ALA A 65 4.64 17.61 2.44
N GLY A 66 5.41 18.59 1.97
CA GLY A 66 6.26 18.46 0.79
C GLY A 66 5.54 18.68 -0.56
N PRO A 67 6.24 18.43 -1.67
CA PRO A 67 5.66 18.56 -3.01
C PRO A 67 4.54 17.54 -3.21
N VAL A 68 3.42 17.98 -3.80
CA VAL A 68 2.28 17.09 -4.10
C VAL A 68 2.49 16.50 -5.48
N TYR A 69 3.18 15.37 -5.55
CA TYR A 69 3.34 14.61 -6.78
C TYR A 69 2.19 13.63 -7.00
N HIS A 70 1.82 13.44 -8.27
CA HIS A 70 0.86 12.39 -8.64
C HIS A 70 1.54 11.04 -8.64
N THR A 71 1.01 10.13 -7.83
CA THR A 71 1.43 8.72 -7.80
C THR A 71 0.24 7.82 -8.04
N ARG A 72 0.35 6.90 -8.99
CA ARG A 72 -0.73 5.97 -9.34
C ARG A 72 -0.19 4.62 -9.74
N THR A 73 -1.01 3.59 -9.61
CA THR A 73 -0.61 2.21 -9.88
C THR A 73 -1.70 1.44 -10.63
N LYS A 74 -1.27 0.42 -11.38
CA LYS A 74 -2.11 -0.63 -11.97
C LYS A 74 -1.68 -1.97 -11.43
N VAL A 75 -2.61 -2.92 -11.34
CA VAL A 75 -2.34 -4.29 -10.90
C VAL A 75 -3.05 -5.26 -11.84
N LEU A 76 -2.35 -6.31 -12.25
CA LEU A 76 -2.87 -7.45 -13.00
C LEU A 76 -2.33 -8.75 -12.38
N TYR A 77 -2.95 -9.88 -12.67
CA TYR A 77 -2.40 -11.17 -12.29
C TYR A 77 -2.50 -12.17 -13.44
N SER A 78 -1.63 -13.17 -13.42
CA SER A 78 -1.66 -14.30 -14.37
C SER A 78 -1.72 -15.63 -13.60
N ASP A 79 -1.60 -16.73 -14.31
CA ASP A 79 -1.48 -18.07 -13.71
C ASP A 79 -0.16 -18.24 -12.94
N THR A 80 0.85 -17.41 -13.19
CA THR A 80 2.20 -17.58 -12.67
C THR A 80 2.62 -16.54 -11.64
N GLY A 81 1.95 -15.37 -11.59
CA GLY A 81 2.31 -14.30 -10.66
C GLY A 81 1.41 -13.07 -10.75
N ILE A 82 1.82 -12.02 -10.05
CA ILE A 82 1.12 -10.75 -9.98
C ILE A 82 2.02 -9.63 -10.51
N TYR A 83 1.43 -8.72 -11.28
CA TYR A 83 2.06 -7.61 -11.97
C TYR A 83 1.69 -6.28 -11.34
N PHE A 84 2.64 -5.38 -11.21
CA PHE A 84 2.45 -4.02 -10.74
C PHE A 84 3.09 -3.04 -11.72
N LEU A 85 2.40 -1.92 -11.96
CA LEU A 85 2.93 -0.77 -12.68
C LEU A 85 2.69 0.47 -11.84
N PHE A 86 3.75 1.15 -11.44
CA PHE A 86 3.70 2.45 -10.79
C PHE A 86 4.09 3.56 -11.76
N TYR A 87 3.40 4.67 -11.65
CA TYR A 87 3.79 5.95 -12.24
C TYR A 87 3.94 6.96 -11.11
N CYS A 88 5.12 7.53 -10.98
CA CYS A 88 5.51 8.49 -9.97
C CYS A 88 5.92 9.79 -10.65
N GLN A 89 5.10 10.85 -10.56
CA GLN A 89 5.57 12.19 -10.90
C GLN A 89 6.67 12.57 -9.92
N ASP A 90 7.72 13.24 -10.42
CA ASP A 90 8.89 13.57 -9.65
C ASP A 90 9.63 14.76 -10.25
N SER A 91 10.49 15.43 -9.49
CA SER A 91 11.36 16.51 -9.98
C SER A 91 12.84 16.24 -9.73
N ASN A 92 13.15 15.26 -8.92
CA ASN A 92 14.50 14.79 -8.59
C ASN A 92 14.46 13.30 -8.31
N ILE A 93 15.60 12.62 -8.33
CA ILE A 93 15.72 11.21 -7.93
C ILE A 93 16.72 11.11 -6.80
N THR A 94 16.23 10.80 -5.62
CA THR A 94 17.04 10.50 -4.46
C THR A 94 17.19 8.98 -4.32
N SER A 95 18.15 8.41 -5.05
CA SER A 95 18.40 6.96 -5.09
C SER A 95 19.90 6.70 -5.29
N THR A 96 20.64 6.51 -4.21
CA THR A 96 22.09 6.30 -4.19
C THR A 96 22.47 4.87 -3.88
N LEU A 97 21.57 4.09 -3.29
CA LEU A 97 21.73 2.67 -3.03
C LEU A 97 21.71 1.90 -4.36
N LYS A 98 22.76 1.13 -4.65
CA LYS A 98 23.00 0.48 -5.95
C LYS A 98 23.27 -1.01 -5.81
N GLU A 99 22.50 -1.67 -4.98
CA GLU A 99 22.53 -3.13 -4.84
C GLU A 99 21.16 -3.64 -4.38
N ASP A 100 20.81 -4.83 -4.84
CA ASP A 100 19.64 -5.54 -4.36
C ASP A 100 19.80 -5.89 -2.88
N PHE A 101 18.68 -5.92 -2.15
CA PHE A 101 18.63 -6.18 -0.70
C PHE A 101 19.21 -5.07 0.19
N ALA A 102 19.58 -3.90 -0.37
CA ALA A 102 19.84 -2.71 0.43
C ALA A 102 18.53 -2.18 1.06
N ASP A 103 18.65 -1.38 2.10
CA ASP A 103 17.52 -0.76 2.82
C ASP A 103 16.90 0.37 1.98
N LEU A 104 16.24 0.02 0.84
CA LEU A 104 15.75 0.95 -0.19
C LEU A 104 14.75 1.96 0.36
N TYR A 105 13.99 1.63 1.41
CA TYR A 105 13.03 2.50 2.09
C TYR A 105 13.64 3.78 2.69
N ASN A 106 14.96 3.90 2.72
CA ASN A 106 15.66 5.13 3.15
C ASN A 106 15.86 6.15 2.01
N GLU A 107 15.42 5.85 0.81
CA GLU A 107 15.49 6.68 -0.39
C GLU A 107 14.19 6.58 -1.18
N ASP A 108 14.12 7.17 -2.38
CA ASP A 108 12.93 7.07 -3.24
C ASP A 108 12.63 5.62 -3.58
N VAL A 109 11.39 5.21 -3.35
CA VAL A 109 10.99 3.82 -3.50
C VAL A 109 9.48 3.69 -3.71
N VAL A 110 9.07 2.65 -4.41
CA VAL A 110 7.69 2.15 -4.38
C VAL A 110 7.65 0.78 -3.73
N GLU A 111 6.56 0.52 -3.01
CA GLU A 111 6.42 -0.70 -2.21
C GLU A 111 5.03 -1.32 -2.38
N VAL A 112 4.98 -2.65 -2.36
CA VAL A 112 3.72 -3.40 -2.28
C VAL A 112 3.77 -4.39 -1.13
N PHE A 113 2.69 -4.42 -0.35
CA PHE A 113 2.52 -5.30 0.80
C PHE A 113 1.37 -6.25 0.53
N LEU A 114 1.64 -7.56 0.59
CA LEU A 114 0.70 -8.63 0.24
C LEU A 114 0.47 -9.56 1.43
N TRP A 115 -0.67 -9.43 2.08
CA TRP A 115 -1.13 -10.33 3.13
C TRP A 115 -2.18 -11.29 2.56
N THR A 116 -1.71 -12.40 2.07
CA THR A 116 -2.47 -13.33 1.24
C THR A 116 -3.52 -14.13 2.01
N ASP A 117 -3.36 -14.28 3.33
CA ASP A 117 -4.31 -14.93 4.20
C ASP A 117 -4.30 -14.32 5.61
N GLU A 118 -5.40 -13.67 5.99
CA GLU A 118 -5.56 -13.00 7.29
C GLU A 118 -5.46 -13.94 8.51
N GLN A 119 -5.60 -15.25 8.31
CA GLN A 119 -5.45 -16.26 9.38
C GLN A 119 -3.98 -16.58 9.68
N HIS A 120 -3.06 -16.18 8.81
CA HIS A 120 -1.63 -16.42 8.98
C HIS A 120 -0.91 -15.11 9.32
N PRO A 121 -0.13 -15.09 10.42
CA PRO A 121 0.49 -13.86 10.92
C PRO A 121 1.79 -13.52 10.19
N ILE A 122 1.73 -13.46 8.86
CA ILE A 122 2.87 -13.17 7.98
C ILE A 122 2.39 -12.54 6.67
N TYR A 123 3.07 -11.50 6.20
CA TYR A 123 2.85 -10.93 4.87
C TYR A 123 4.18 -10.70 4.15
N PHE A 124 4.09 -10.53 2.85
CA PHE A 124 5.20 -10.24 1.97
C PHE A 124 5.21 -8.74 1.63
N GLU A 125 6.39 -8.18 1.57
CA GLU A 125 6.68 -6.83 1.15
C GLU A 125 7.70 -6.86 0.03
N TYR A 126 7.54 -5.96 -0.95
CA TYR A 126 8.45 -5.85 -2.07
C TYR A 126 8.67 -4.39 -2.42
N GLU A 127 9.93 -3.99 -2.46
CA GLU A 127 10.38 -2.64 -2.74
C GLU A 127 11.14 -2.58 -4.06
N VAL A 128 10.96 -1.48 -4.82
CA VAL A 128 11.74 -1.20 -6.04
C VAL A 128 12.12 0.27 -6.07
N SER A 129 13.44 0.53 -6.25
CA SER A 129 13.98 1.88 -6.39
C SER A 129 13.90 2.40 -7.83
N PRO A 130 13.99 3.73 -8.08
CA PRO A 130 14.03 4.30 -9.43
C PRO A 130 15.18 3.79 -10.31
N HIS A 131 16.27 3.31 -9.68
CA HIS A 131 17.43 2.73 -10.37
C HIS A 131 17.36 1.22 -10.54
N ASN A 132 16.18 0.61 -10.40
CA ASN A 132 15.92 -0.80 -10.68
C ASN A 132 16.62 -1.78 -9.72
N TYR A 133 16.74 -1.43 -8.44
CA TYR A 133 17.14 -2.34 -7.37
C TYR A 133 15.94 -2.75 -6.56
N GLU A 134 15.97 -3.95 -5.97
CA GLU A 134 14.84 -4.55 -5.27
C GLU A 134 15.19 -4.97 -3.83
N LEU A 135 14.14 -4.99 -2.99
CA LEU A 135 14.21 -5.57 -1.65
C LEU A 135 12.95 -6.37 -1.35
N PRO A 136 12.94 -7.69 -1.59
CA PRO A 136 11.86 -8.57 -1.13
C PRO A 136 12.03 -8.93 0.35
N ILE A 137 10.95 -8.80 1.12
CA ILE A 137 10.96 -8.94 2.58
C ILE A 137 9.78 -9.83 3.04
N ILE A 138 10.00 -10.57 4.11
CA ILE A 138 8.95 -11.26 4.85
C ILE A 138 8.75 -10.60 6.22
N ILE A 139 7.49 -10.32 6.56
CA ILE A 139 7.10 -9.59 7.76
C ILE A 139 6.21 -10.47 8.65
N PRO A 140 6.73 -11.00 9.77
CA PRO A 140 5.91 -11.61 10.81
C PRO A 140 5.05 -10.55 11.51
N ASN A 141 3.77 -10.88 11.76
CA ASN A 141 2.85 -9.97 12.44
C ASN A 141 1.93 -10.71 13.41
N PHE A 142 1.45 -10.06 14.47
CA PHE A 142 0.44 -10.61 15.36
C PHE A 142 -0.19 -9.50 16.22
N GLY A 143 -1.51 -9.58 16.43
CA GLY A 143 -2.21 -8.68 17.35
C GLY A 143 -2.09 -7.19 17.01
N GLY A 144 -2.03 -6.82 15.73
CA GLY A 144 -1.87 -5.45 15.27
C GLY A 144 -0.43 -4.90 15.36
N LYS A 145 0.55 -5.78 15.59
CA LYS A 145 1.98 -5.44 15.64
C LYS A 145 2.74 -6.25 14.59
N PHE A 146 3.74 -5.64 13.98
CA PHE A 146 4.75 -6.37 13.21
C PHE A 146 5.99 -6.64 14.08
N PHE A 147 6.73 -7.69 13.77
CA PHE A 147 7.87 -8.18 14.56
C PHE A 147 9.19 -8.09 13.79
N GLY A 148 9.41 -6.95 13.13
CA GLY A 148 10.55 -6.74 12.27
C GLY A 148 10.38 -7.44 10.92
N TRP A 149 11.47 -7.52 10.17
CA TRP A 149 11.50 -8.04 8.82
C TRP A 149 12.74 -8.89 8.56
N ARG A 150 12.70 -9.69 7.47
CA ARG A 150 13.85 -10.45 6.97
C ARG A 150 13.88 -10.40 5.45
N PRO A 151 15.03 -10.15 4.83
CA PRO A 151 15.20 -10.31 3.40
C PRO A 151 14.74 -11.70 2.97
N TRP A 152 13.97 -11.75 1.87
CA TRP A 152 13.41 -12.99 1.35
C TRP A 152 14.15 -13.40 0.09
N HIS A 153 15.34 -13.98 0.27
CA HIS A 153 16.19 -14.40 -0.83
C HIS A 153 15.53 -15.46 -1.70
N TYR A 154 15.81 -15.38 -2.97
CA TYR A 154 15.31 -16.28 -3.99
C TYR A 154 16.38 -16.60 -5.04
N GLU A 155 16.10 -17.63 -5.84
CA GLU A 155 16.87 -18.01 -7.02
C GLU A 155 15.97 -18.77 -8.01
N GLY A 156 16.44 -18.87 -9.27
CA GLY A 156 15.74 -19.62 -10.32
C GLY A 156 14.34 -19.10 -10.58
N GLU A 157 13.36 -19.99 -10.61
CA GLU A 157 11.95 -19.69 -10.92
C GLU A 157 11.22 -18.88 -9.86
N ARG A 158 11.86 -18.60 -8.73
CA ARG A 158 11.34 -17.72 -7.68
C ARG A 158 11.72 -16.26 -7.92
N ARG A 159 12.53 -16.00 -8.94
CA ARG A 159 13.06 -14.67 -9.22
C ARG A 159 11.94 -13.73 -9.68
N THR A 160 11.88 -12.55 -9.06
CA THR A 160 11.10 -11.41 -9.54
C THR A 160 11.64 -10.93 -10.89
N ARG A 161 10.81 -10.22 -11.63
CA ARG A 161 11.25 -9.43 -12.79
C ARG A 161 10.85 -8.00 -12.52
N HIS A 162 11.73 -7.06 -12.72
CA HIS A 162 11.47 -5.64 -12.51
C HIS A 162 12.26 -4.80 -13.51
N GLU A 163 11.62 -3.76 -13.99
CA GLU A 163 12.20 -2.76 -14.87
C GLU A 163 11.71 -1.38 -14.45
N THR A 164 12.58 -0.39 -14.52
CA THR A 164 12.24 1.01 -14.22
C THR A 164 12.63 1.92 -15.36
N HIS A 165 11.97 3.05 -15.45
CA HIS A 165 12.29 4.08 -16.44
C HIS A 165 12.12 5.47 -15.83
N ILE A 166 13.17 6.30 -15.93
CA ILE A 166 13.14 7.70 -15.53
C ILE A 166 12.90 8.56 -16.77
N GLU A 167 11.82 9.33 -16.79
CA GLU A 167 11.48 10.25 -17.87
C GLU A 167 12.02 11.64 -17.56
N TYR A 168 12.70 12.25 -18.54
CA TYR A 168 13.24 13.58 -18.44
C TYR A 168 12.52 14.54 -19.38
N LEU A 169 12.37 15.80 -18.95
CA LEU A 169 11.99 16.93 -19.78
C LEU A 169 13.19 17.88 -19.89
N GLY A 170 13.96 17.78 -20.98
CA GLY A 170 15.29 18.36 -21.02
C GLY A 170 16.23 17.69 -20.01
N ASP A 171 16.84 18.50 -19.14
CA ASP A 171 17.73 18.00 -18.08
C ASP A 171 17.01 17.77 -16.73
N GLN A 172 15.70 17.99 -16.68
CA GLN A 172 14.94 17.86 -15.44
C GLN A 172 14.17 16.52 -15.41
N VAL A 173 14.16 15.87 -14.27
CA VAL A 173 13.29 14.71 -14.03
C VAL A 173 11.84 15.17 -14.11
N LYS A 174 11.01 14.41 -14.77
CA LYS A 174 9.56 14.63 -14.89
C LYS A 174 8.76 13.57 -14.16
N SER A 175 9.21 12.34 -14.23
CA SER A 175 8.56 11.18 -13.59
C SER A 175 9.47 9.96 -13.67
N TRP A 176 9.12 8.94 -12.91
CA TRP A 176 9.65 7.60 -13.11
C TRP A 176 8.53 6.57 -13.03
N THR A 177 8.77 5.42 -13.61
CA THR A 177 7.89 4.26 -13.58
C THR A 177 8.64 3.06 -13.05
N ALA A 178 7.94 2.23 -12.29
CA ALA A 178 8.41 0.90 -11.90
C ALA A 178 7.39 -0.13 -12.39
N GLU A 179 7.85 -1.12 -13.10
CA GLU A 179 7.07 -2.22 -13.62
C GLU A 179 7.69 -3.53 -13.11
N PHE A 180 6.92 -4.34 -12.38
CA PHE A 180 7.47 -5.55 -11.81
C PHE A 180 6.46 -6.69 -11.71
N PHE A 181 7.00 -7.89 -11.69
CA PHE A 181 6.29 -9.16 -11.60
C PHE A 181 6.80 -9.97 -10.41
N ILE A 182 5.89 -10.40 -9.56
CA ILE A 182 6.18 -11.24 -8.40
C ILE A 182 5.62 -12.64 -8.67
N PRO A 183 6.47 -13.65 -8.92
CA PRO A 183 6.00 -15.01 -9.20
C PRO A 183 5.40 -15.65 -7.94
N TYR A 184 4.32 -16.40 -8.10
CA TYR A 184 3.71 -17.12 -6.96
C TYR A 184 4.67 -18.12 -6.31
N LYS A 185 5.66 -18.62 -7.06
CA LYS A 185 6.71 -19.47 -6.49
C LYS A 185 7.57 -18.75 -5.42
N LEU A 186 7.72 -17.41 -5.52
CA LEU A 186 8.39 -16.61 -4.50
C LEU A 186 7.54 -16.49 -3.24
N LEU A 187 6.23 -16.35 -3.40
CA LEU A 187 5.30 -16.21 -2.28
C LEU A 187 5.04 -17.52 -1.52
N ASN A 188 5.48 -18.66 -2.03
CA ASN A 188 5.45 -19.92 -1.28
C ASN A 188 6.52 -19.85 -0.15
N PRO A 189 6.19 -20.04 1.15
CA PRO A 189 5.08 -20.84 1.68
C PRO A 189 3.84 -20.07 2.18
N LEU A 190 3.59 -18.85 1.74
CA LEU A 190 2.37 -18.14 2.11
C LEU A 190 1.14 -18.96 1.67
N LYS A 191 0.05 -18.82 2.42
CA LYS A 191 -1.21 -19.50 2.10
C LYS A 191 -2.03 -18.70 1.09
N ASN A 192 -3.03 -19.37 0.46
CA ASN A 192 -3.93 -18.74 -0.48
C ASN A 192 -3.21 -18.22 -1.76
N VAL A 193 -2.16 -18.92 -2.16
CA VAL A 193 -1.29 -18.64 -3.34
C VAL A 193 -1.17 -19.92 -4.15
N PRO A 194 -1.40 -19.89 -5.48
CA PRO A 194 -1.90 -18.79 -6.28
C PRO A 194 -3.35 -18.42 -5.95
N PRO A 195 -3.78 -17.17 -6.21
CA PRO A 195 -5.18 -16.81 -6.09
C PRO A 195 -5.99 -17.43 -7.24
N THR A 196 -7.27 -17.63 -6.99
CA THR A 196 -8.27 -17.98 -8.01
C THR A 196 -9.33 -16.90 -8.08
N GLU A 197 -10.20 -16.92 -9.08
CA GLU A 197 -11.34 -16.00 -9.16
C GLU A 197 -12.14 -15.99 -7.84
N GLY A 198 -12.44 -14.80 -7.33
CA GLY A 198 -13.11 -14.60 -6.04
C GLY A 198 -12.18 -14.60 -4.83
N THR A 199 -10.91 -14.97 -4.97
CA THR A 199 -9.93 -14.85 -3.89
C THR A 199 -9.79 -13.39 -3.45
N ILE A 200 -9.63 -13.17 -2.14
CA ILE A 200 -9.37 -11.84 -1.57
C ILE A 200 -8.03 -11.89 -0.82
N TRP A 201 -7.10 -11.01 -1.19
CA TRP A 201 -5.93 -10.70 -0.38
C TRP A 201 -6.10 -9.34 0.30
N ARG A 202 -5.50 -9.19 1.48
CA ARG A 202 -5.26 -7.87 2.03
C ARG A 202 -3.95 -7.35 1.43
N ALA A 203 -3.98 -6.10 0.97
CA ALA A 203 -2.82 -5.51 0.31
C ALA A 203 -2.77 -4.00 0.52
N ASN A 204 -1.58 -3.44 0.37
CA ASN A 204 -1.43 -2.01 0.22
C ASN A 204 -0.27 -1.70 -0.75
N MET A 205 -0.26 -0.47 -1.23
CA MET A 205 0.75 0.02 -2.17
C MET A 205 1.18 1.40 -1.71
N TYR A 206 2.49 1.67 -1.76
CA TYR A 206 3.10 2.84 -1.15
C TYR A 206 4.15 3.45 -2.06
N ARG A 207 4.49 4.71 -1.78
CA ARG A 207 5.67 5.41 -2.25
C ARG A 207 6.27 6.21 -1.12
N ILE A 208 7.58 6.28 -1.06
CA ILE A 208 8.34 7.27 -0.30
C ILE A 208 9.13 8.12 -1.29
N ASP A 209 9.25 9.42 -1.00
CA ASP A 209 9.95 10.39 -1.80
C ASP A 209 10.75 11.31 -0.88
N TYR A 210 12.00 11.51 -1.20
CA TYR A 210 12.96 12.23 -0.37
C TYR A 210 13.42 13.57 -1.01
N ASP A 211 12.61 14.16 -1.86
CA ASP A 211 12.93 15.48 -2.50
C ASP A 211 12.96 16.65 -1.52
N GLY A 212 12.32 16.53 -0.37
CA GLY A 212 12.20 17.58 0.63
C GLY A 212 13.14 17.42 1.83
N GLU A 213 13.02 18.33 2.81
CA GLU A 213 13.70 18.18 4.11
C GLU A 213 13.19 16.98 4.90
N GLU A 214 11.92 16.63 4.71
CA GLU A 214 11.25 15.47 5.30
C GLU A 214 10.68 14.60 4.18
N PRO A 215 10.74 13.26 4.30
CA PRO A 215 10.17 12.37 3.31
C PRO A 215 8.64 12.50 3.25
N VAL A 216 8.12 12.45 2.04
CA VAL A 216 6.69 12.40 1.77
C VAL A 216 6.28 10.96 1.50
N TRP A 217 5.16 10.54 2.06
CA TRP A 217 4.66 9.18 2.02
C TRP A 217 3.29 9.13 1.36
N TRP A 218 3.12 8.22 0.41
CA TRP A 218 1.83 7.95 -0.24
C TRP A 218 1.36 6.54 0.07
N ALA A 219 0.06 6.37 0.14
CA ALA A 219 -0.58 5.08 0.30
C ALA A 219 -1.82 4.98 -0.59
N TRP A 220 -2.07 3.78 -1.12
CA TRP A 220 -3.33 3.47 -1.80
C TRP A 220 -4.48 3.38 -0.81
N ASN A 221 -4.32 2.65 0.29
CA ASN A 221 -5.26 2.69 1.41
C ASN A 221 -4.60 3.40 2.61
N PRO A 222 -5.24 4.44 3.17
CA PRO A 222 -4.62 5.21 4.25
C PRO A 222 -4.28 4.37 5.47
N VAL A 223 -3.10 4.60 6.03
CA VAL A 223 -2.62 4.04 7.29
C VAL A 223 -2.42 5.15 8.32
N LYS A 224 -2.25 4.83 9.59
CA LYS A 224 -2.22 5.83 10.68
C LYS A 224 -0.86 6.03 11.31
N ARG A 225 -0.10 4.96 11.52
CA ARG A 225 1.18 4.97 12.24
C ARG A 225 2.37 4.89 11.30
N ASN A 226 2.37 3.87 10.46
CA ASN A 226 3.38 3.58 9.46
C ASN A 226 2.82 2.60 8.41
N PHE A 227 3.59 2.22 7.42
CA PHE A 227 3.18 1.30 6.37
C PHE A 227 2.81 -0.10 6.90
N HIS A 228 3.36 -0.53 8.04
CA HIS A 228 3.06 -1.82 8.66
C HIS A 228 1.76 -1.83 9.51
N ASP A 229 0.88 -0.85 9.35
CA ASP A 229 -0.49 -0.91 9.89
C ASP A 229 -1.37 -1.90 9.11
N TYR A 230 -0.93 -3.15 9.01
CA TYR A 230 -1.50 -4.20 8.15
C TYR A 230 -3.01 -4.43 8.36
N GLN A 231 -3.54 -4.12 9.53
CA GLN A 231 -4.97 -4.18 9.80
C GLN A 231 -5.78 -3.15 8.98
N LEU A 232 -5.12 -2.12 8.45
CA LEU A 232 -5.68 -1.09 7.58
C LEU A 232 -5.42 -1.35 6.10
N PHE A 233 -4.76 -2.44 5.71
CA PHE A 233 -4.59 -2.77 4.30
C PHE A 233 -5.93 -2.87 3.59
N GLY A 234 -5.99 -2.42 2.34
CA GLY A 234 -7.13 -2.58 1.46
C GLY A 234 -7.33 -4.05 1.02
N LYS A 235 -8.14 -4.26 0.01
CA LYS A 235 -8.47 -5.59 -0.51
C LYS A 235 -8.19 -5.67 -2.00
N PHE A 236 -7.50 -6.71 -2.43
CA PHE A 236 -7.45 -7.16 -3.82
C PHE A 236 -8.47 -8.28 -3.99
N LEU A 237 -9.41 -8.08 -4.90
CA LEU A 237 -10.39 -9.09 -5.34
C LEU A 237 -9.99 -9.59 -6.72
N PHE A 238 -9.55 -10.82 -6.82
CA PHE A 238 -9.13 -11.46 -8.08
C PHE A 238 -10.33 -11.85 -8.92
N LYS A 239 -10.31 -11.49 -10.24
CA LYS A 239 -11.40 -11.69 -11.20
C LYS A 239 -11.06 -12.70 -12.27
#